data_53bd8437d8da4e7156babdf799139132
#
_entry.id   53bd8437d8da4e7156babdf799139132
#
_cell.length_a   1.000
_cell.length_b   1.000
_cell.length_c   1.000
_cell.angle_alpha   90.00
_cell.angle_beta   90.00
_cell.angle_gamma   90.00
#
_symmetry.space_group_name_H-M   'P 1'
#
loop_
_entity.id
_entity.type
_entity.pdbx_description
1 polymer ?
#
loop_
_entity_poly.entity_id
_entity_poly.type
_entity_poly.pdbx_seq_one_letter_code
_entity_poly.pdbx_strand_id
1 'polypeptide(L)' 'MNEWWASLTVVEKERIASKVAKRPVAYPECTVLWNGLNEETQQKIHDNCTDKHGLVMKEWNVDETFSC' A
#
# COMPACT_ATOMS: atom_id res chain seq x y z
N MET A 1 3.34 -6.47 9.43
CA MET A 1 3.20 -5.47 8.35
C MET A 1 3.59 -4.05 8.75
N ASN A 2 3.42 -3.68 10.02
CA ASN A 2 3.75 -2.32 10.44
C ASN A 2 5.21 -1.95 10.22
N GLU A 3 6.12 -2.89 10.42
CA GLU A 3 7.54 -2.64 10.22
C GLU A 3 7.85 -2.36 8.74
N TRP A 4 7.24 -3.13 7.85
CA TRP A 4 7.40 -2.91 6.41
C TRP A 4 6.88 -1.54 6.02
N TRP A 5 5.67 -1.20 6.46
CA TRP A 5 5.07 0.10 6.16
C TRP A 5 5.95 1.25 6.67
N ALA A 6 6.44 1.12 7.90
CA ALA A 6 7.28 2.16 8.50
C ALA A 6 8.60 2.36 7.75
N SER A 7 9.09 1.33 7.06
CA SER A 7 10.34 1.41 6.30
C SER A 7 10.17 2.13 4.95
N LEU A 8 8.94 2.36 4.51
CA LEU A 8 8.68 2.99 3.23
C LEU A 8 8.91 4.50 3.31
N THR A 9 9.26 5.09 2.17
CA THR A 9 9.33 6.55 2.07
C THR A 9 7.92 7.14 2.06
N VAL A 10 7.82 8.44 2.35
CA VAL A 10 6.53 9.15 2.30
C VAL A 10 5.91 9.01 0.91
N VAL A 11 6.71 9.14 -0.14
CA VAL A 11 6.22 9.03 -1.52
C VAL A 11 5.62 7.64 -1.77
N GLU A 12 6.28 6.59 -1.29
CA GLU A 12 5.77 5.23 -1.44
C GLU A 12 4.47 5.02 -0.68
N LYS A 13 4.40 5.50 0.55
CA LYS A 13 3.20 5.42 1.37
C LYS A 13 2.03 6.13 0.70
N GLU A 14 2.26 7.32 0.20
CA GLU A 14 1.21 8.10 -0.48
C GLU A 14 0.76 7.40 -1.75
N ARG A 15 1.68 6.81 -2.49
CA ARG A 15 1.35 6.09 -3.72
C ARG A 15 0.45 4.89 -3.43
N ILE A 16 0.81 4.09 -2.45
CA ILE A 16 0.02 2.92 -2.07
C ILE A 16 -1.37 3.35 -1.59
N ALA A 17 -1.43 4.30 -0.68
CA ALA A 17 -2.70 4.76 -0.11
C ALA A 17 -3.60 5.37 -1.17
N SER A 18 -3.05 6.15 -2.09
CA SER A 18 -3.82 6.77 -3.16
C SER A 18 -4.43 5.72 -4.09
N LYS A 19 -3.69 4.67 -4.40
CA LYS A 19 -4.22 3.58 -5.22
C LYS A 19 -5.32 2.82 -4.50
N VAL A 20 -5.13 2.53 -3.23
CA VAL A 20 -6.11 1.79 -2.42
C VAL A 20 -7.39 2.59 -2.25
N ALA A 21 -7.27 3.88 -1.96
CA ALA A 21 -8.43 4.77 -1.76
C ALA A 21 -9.06 5.23 -3.07
N LYS A 22 -8.36 5.07 -4.20
CA LYS A 22 -8.79 5.54 -5.52
C LYS A 22 -9.00 7.05 -5.54
N ARG A 23 -8.21 7.77 -4.74
CA ARG A 23 -8.18 9.23 -4.68
C ARG A 23 -6.81 9.66 -4.17
N PRO A 24 -6.40 10.91 -4.41
CA PRO A 24 -5.13 11.40 -3.84
C PRO A 24 -5.18 11.35 -2.31
N VAL A 25 -4.16 10.73 -1.72
CA VAL A 25 -4.03 10.63 -0.26
C VAL A 25 -2.62 11.09 0.11
N ALA A 26 -2.52 12.09 0.97
CA ALA A 26 -1.25 12.66 1.41
C ALA A 26 -0.92 12.19 2.83
N TYR A 27 0.38 12.22 3.16
CA TYR A 27 0.82 11.95 4.52
C TYR A 27 0.33 13.09 5.45
N PRO A 28 -0.17 12.81 6.66
CA PRO A 28 -0.16 11.51 7.35
C PRO A 28 -1.41 10.65 7.15
N GLU A 29 -2.35 11.08 6.32
CA GLU A 29 -3.61 10.35 6.10
C GLU A 29 -3.34 8.94 5.57
N CYS A 30 -2.28 8.77 4.77
CA CYS A 30 -1.93 7.46 4.23
C CYS A 30 -1.66 6.44 5.33
N THR A 31 -1.03 6.84 6.43
CA THR A 31 -0.79 5.96 7.56
C THR A 31 -2.08 5.63 8.31
N VAL A 32 -2.97 6.60 8.45
CA VAL A 32 -4.28 6.36 9.07
C VAL A 32 -5.07 5.35 8.23
N LEU A 33 -5.07 5.53 6.92
CA LEU A 33 -5.75 4.60 6.01
C LEU A 33 -5.17 3.20 6.12
N TRP A 34 -3.84 3.07 6.11
CA TRP A 34 -3.17 1.77 6.21
C TRP A 34 -3.54 1.07 7.52
N ASN A 35 -3.51 1.78 8.64
CA ASN A 35 -3.83 1.21 9.95
C ASN A 35 -5.30 0.79 10.05
N GLY A 36 -6.16 1.33 9.22
CA GLY A 36 -7.56 0.95 9.17
C GLY A 36 -7.84 -0.33 8.38
N LEU A 37 -6.83 -0.83 7.65
CA LEU A 37 -6.96 -2.08 6.90
C LEU A 37 -6.67 -3.27 7.80
N ASN A 38 -7.34 -4.41 7.55
CA ASN A 38 -7.03 -5.62 8.29
C ASN A 38 -5.74 -6.25 7.77
N GLU A 39 -5.19 -7.18 8.55
CA GLU A 39 -3.91 -7.81 8.21
C GLU A 39 -3.96 -8.54 6.86
N GLU A 40 -5.05 -9.19 6.56
CA GLU A 40 -5.20 -9.91 5.30
C GLU A 40 -5.10 -8.95 4.11
N THR A 41 -5.79 -7.82 4.18
CA THR A 41 -5.74 -6.81 3.14
C THR A 41 -4.34 -6.20 3.03
N GLN A 42 -3.72 -5.91 4.16
CA GLN A 42 -2.35 -5.38 4.18
C GLN A 42 -1.37 -6.36 3.53
N GLN A 43 -1.52 -7.65 3.81
CA GLN A 43 -0.68 -8.68 3.22
C GLN A 43 -0.86 -8.76 1.71
N LYS A 44 -2.11 -8.70 1.24
CA LYS A 44 -2.40 -8.71 -0.20
C LYS A 44 -1.77 -7.52 -0.91
N ILE A 45 -1.87 -6.34 -0.32
CA ILE A 45 -1.26 -5.14 -0.87
C ILE A 45 0.26 -5.31 -0.94
N HIS A 46 0.87 -5.75 0.15
CA HIS A 46 2.31 -5.99 0.20
C HIS A 46 2.73 -6.95 -0.92
N ASP A 47 2.05 -8.08 -1.03
CA ASP A 47 2.44 -9.13 -1.99
C ASP A 47 2.28 -8.66 -3.43
N ASN A 48 1.30 -7.80 -3.71
CA ASN A 48 1.03 -7.35 -5.08
C ASN A 48 1.80 -6.08 -5.45
N CYS A 49 2.14 -5.23 -4.50
CA CYS A 49 2.84 -3.98 -4.81
C CYS A 49 4.36 -4.10 -4.78
N THR A 50 4.91 -5.21 -4.26
CA THR A 50 6.35 -5.39 -4.20
C THR A 50 6.84 -6.33 -5.30
N ASP A 51 8.05 -6.06 -5.80
CA ASP A 51 8.68 -6.92 -6.79
C ASP A 51 9.46 -8.05 -6.10
N LYS A 52 10.19 -8.84 -6.90
CA LYS A 52 10.98 -9.98 -6.38
C LYS A 52 12.08 -9.55 -5.41
N HIS A 53 12.45 -8.29 -5.41
CA HIS A 53 13.45 -7.74 -4.50
C HIS A 53 12.84 -7.08 -3.27
N GLY A 54 11.51 -7.10 -3.14
CA GLY A 54 10.82 -6.48 -2.02
C GLY A 54 10.66 -4.96 -2.15
N LEU A 55 10.94 -4.41 -3.32
CA LEU A 55 10.79 -2.97 -3.57
C LEU A 55 9.39 -2.65 -4.08
N VAL A 56 8.85 -1.51 -3.67
CA VAL A 56 7.53 -1.09 -4.10
C VAL A 56 7.57 -0.70 -5.58
N MET A 57 6.73 -1.33 -6.38
CA MET A 57 6.64 -1.06 -7.80
C MET A 57 5.89 0.24 -8.05
N LYS A 58 6.31 0.99 -9.08
CA LYS A 58 5.60 2.22 -9.49
C LYS A 58 4.22 1.91 -10.05
N GLU A 59 4.12 0.79 -10.76
CA GLU A 59 2.87 0.36 -11.39
C GLU A 59 2.47 -0.98 -10.84
N TRP A 60 1.27 -1.09 -10.31
CA TRP A 60 0.69 -2.33 -9.85
C TRP A 60 -0.82 -2.21 -9.90
N ASN A 61 -1.47 -3.34 -10.10
CA ASN A 61 -2.92 -3.36 -10.29
C ASN A 61 -3.64 -3.61 -8.96
N VAL A 62 -4.13 -2.52 -8.37
CA VAL A 62 -4.86 -2.62 -7.10
C VAL A 62 -6.19 -3.36 -7.26
N ASP A 63 -6.79 -3.30 -8.44
CA ASP A 63 -8.06 -3.99 -8.68
C ASP A 63 -7.90 -5.51 -8.61
N GLU A 64 -6.76 -6.04 -9.05
CA GLU A 64 -6.47 -7.47 -8.90
C GLU A 64 -6.32 -7.85 -7.42
N THR A 65 -5.75 -6.95 -6.61
CA THR A 65 -5.59 -7.18 -5.19
C THR A 65 -6.93 -7.36 -4.48
N PHE A 66 -7.94 -6.59 -4.91
CA PHE A 66 -9.26 -6.57 -4.29
C PHE A 66 -10.34 -7.28 -5.10
N SER A 67 -9.97 -7.93 -6.20
CA SER A 67 -10.97 -8.63 -6.99
C SER A 67 -11.44 -9.88 -6.24
N CYS A 68 -12.72 -10.12 -6.33
CA CYS A 68 -13.36 -11.27 -5.68
C CYS A 68 -13.39 -12.47 -6.61
#